data_c6ed0b1b4ef03e725264173f0d55875f
#
_entry.id   c6ed0b1b4ef03e725264173f0d55875f
#
_cell.length_a   1.000
_cell.length_b   1.000
_cell.length_c   1.000
_cell.angle_alpha   90.00
_cell.angle_beta   90.00
_cell.angle_gamma   90.00
#
_symmetry.space_group_name_H-M   'P 1'
#
loop_
_entity.id
_entity.type
_entity.pdbx_description
1 polymer ?
#
loop_
_entity_poly.entity_id
_entity_poly.type
_entity_poly.pdbx_seq_one_letter_code
_entity_poly.pdbx_strand_id
1 'polypeptide(L)'
;MRAIYKRELRSYFHSMIGYVFIAFLVAYTGIYFLAYNLNYGYPYFSYVLSGILFVYLVAIPILTMRCFAEDKKNKTDQMLLTAPVSLFEIVLGKYLAMVTITAVPCVIYLIFPLIIKAQGTAYIKVDYLAILVFFLLGCVYISIGMFVSSLTESVIIAAIGAFGILLLTYLWSGILNFIPSAAWANALAVAVLLTLVVLAVWNMTKNVVISGVLELIVLAGTLITYFV
;
A
#
# COMPACT_ATOMS: atom_id res chain seq x y z
N MET A 1 0.85 0.52 24.02
CA MET A 1 1.44 0.79 22.70
C MET A 1 2.87 0.25 22.53
N ARG A 2 3.89 0.68 23.29
CA ARG A 2 5.31 0.22 23.12
C ARG A 2 5.49 -1.31 23.22
N ALA A 3 4.77 -2.00 24.10
CA ALA A 3 4.87 -3.44 24.25
C ALA A 3 4.38 -4.19 23.02
N ILE A 4 3.25 -3.75 22.42
CA ILE A 4 2.68 -4.33 21.21
C ILE A 4 3.63 -4.13 20.04
N TYR A 5 4.11 -2.91 19.83
CA TYR A 5 5.10 -2.58 18.79
C TYR A 5 6.35 -3.49 18.88
N LYS A 6 6.96 -3.61 20.06
CA LYS A 6 8.14 -4.48 20.26
C LYS A 6 7.84 -5.94 19.98
N ARG A 7 6.66 -6.43 20.42
CA ARG A 7 6.22 -7.81 20.20
C ARG A 7 6.09 -8.08 18.70
N GLU A 8 5.39 -7.20 17.97
CA GLU A 8 5.19 -7.33 16.53
C GLU A 8 6.52 -7.27 15.77
N LEU A 9 7.34 -6.26 16.04
CA LEU A 9 8.65 -6.13 15.40
C LEU A 9 9.51 -7.38 15.62
N ARG A 10 9.56 -7.90 16.86
CA ARG A 10 10.29 -9.14 17.16
C ARG A 10 9.69 -10.35 16.44
N SER A 11 8.37 -10.42 16.29
CA SER A 11 7.68 -11.50 15.57
C SER A 11 8.09 -11.53 14.09
N TYR A 12 8.13 -10.38 13.41
CA TYR A 12 8.55 -10.30 12.02
C TYR A 12 10.01 -10.70 11.79
N PHE A 13 10.90 -10.36 12.72
CA PHE A 13 12.31 -10.76 12.65
C PHE A 13 12.54 -12.21 13.06
N HIS A 14 11.77 -12.76 14.03
CA HIS A 14 11.85 -14.19 14.38
C HIS A 14 11.30 -15.10 13.28
N SER A 15 10.25 -14.69 12.59
CA SER A 15 9.65 -15.44 11.47
C SER A 15 10.40 -15.33 10.14
N MET A 16 11.57 -14.73 10.11
CA MET A 16 12.38 -14.44 8.90
C MET A 16 11.68 -13.56 7.84
N ILE A 17 10.38 -13.30 7.93
CA ILE A 17 9.63 -12.53 6.93
C ILE A 17 10.19 -11.12 6.78
N GLY A 18 10.53 -10.47 7.88
CA GLY A 18 11.12 -9.14 7.85
C GLY A 18 12.47 -9.11 7.10
N TYR A 19 13.32 -10.09 7.35
CA TYR A 19 14.62 -10.20 6.67
C TYR A 19 14.46 -10.48 5.18
N VAL A 20 13.58 -11.42 4.83
CA VAL A 20 13.30 -11.77 3.43
C VAL A 20 12.73 -10.57 2.68
N PHE A 21 11.81 -9.83 3.29
CA PHE A 21 11.22 -8.62 2.71
C PHE A 21 12.30 -7.56 2.43
N ILE A 22 13.14 -7.25 3.42
CA ILE A 22 14.23 -6.27 3.28
C ILE A 22 15.24 -6.72 2.22
N ALA A 23 15.71 -7.97 2.31
CA ALA A 23 16.69 -8.52 1.39
C ALA A 23 16.18 -8.54 -0.05
N PHE A 24 14.92 -8.94 -0.24
CA PHE A 24 14.29 -9.00 -1.56
C PHE A 24 14.19 -7.59 -2.19
N LEU A 25 13.70 -6.60 -1.44
CA LEU A 25 13.60 -5.22 -1.94
C LEU A 25 14.97 -4.62 -2.24
N VAL A 26 15.95 -4.80 -1.36
CA VAL A 26 17.29 -4.25 -1.56
C VAL A 26 17.99 -4.93 -2.73
N ALA A 27 17.89 -6.25 -2.85
CA ALA A 27 18.50 -7.00 -3.98
C ALA A 27 17.89 -6.58 -5.31
N TYR A 28 16.55 -6.50 -5.38
CA TYR A 28 15.86 -6.11 -6.60
C TYR A 28 16.17 -4.66 -7.00
N THR A 29 16.18 -3.74 -6.02
CA THR A 29 16.62 -2.35 -6.24
C THR A 29 18.07 -2.29 -6.73
N GLY A 30 18.96 -3.10 -6.15
CA GLY A 30 20.35 -3.19 -6.56
C GLY A 30 20.52 -3.62 -8.02
N ILE A 31 19.74 -4.61 -8.48
CA ILE A 31 19.75 -5.07 -9.87
C ILE A 31 19.32 -3.94 -10.82
N TYR A 32 18.21 -3.26 -10.49
CA TYR A 32 17.74 -2.13 -11.29
C TYR A 32 18.72 -0.96 -11.28
N PHE A 33 19.35 -0.69 -10.15
CA PHE A 33 20.37 0.34 -10.02
C PHE A 33 21.59 0.03 -10.91
N LEU A 34 22.07 -1.20 -10.90
CA LEU A 34 23.15 -1.64 -11.78
C LEU A 34 22.78 -1.45 -13.26
N ALA A 35 21.56 -1.85 -13.64
CA ALA A 35 21.11 -1.73 -15.02
C ALA A 35 20.96 -0.27 -15.45
N TYR A 36 20.16 0.53 -14.74
CA TYR A 36 19.80 1.88 -15.16
C TYR A 36 20.89 2.92 -14.88
N ASN A 37 21.41 2.96 -13.65
CA ASN A 37 22.33 4.03 -13.27
C ASN A 37 23.78 3.70 -13.66
N LEU A 38 24.25 2.46 -13.46
CA LEU A 38 25.65 2.12 -13.75
C LEU A 38 25.88 1.77 -15.22
N ASN A 39 25.02 0.95 -15.84
CA ASN A 39 25.22 0.52 -17.22
C ASN A 39 24.73 1.55 -18.23
N TYR A 40 23.51 2.11 -18.03
CA TYR A 40 22.95 3.10 -18.96
C TYR A 40 23.31 4.55 -18.59
N GLY A 41 23.91 4.80 -17.41
CA GLY A 41 24.36 6.13 -17.00
C GLY A 41 23.24 7.12 -16.71
N TYR A 42 22.03 6.65 -16.38
CA TYR A 42 20.93 7.57 -16.00
C TYR A 42 21.25 8.32 -14.70
N PRO A 43 21.13 9.66 -14.68
CA PRO A 43 21.52 10.48 -13.53
C PRO A 43 20.48 10.53 -12.41
N TYR A 44 19.33 9.85 -12.56
CA TYR A 44 18.21 9.88 -11.62
C TYR A 44 17.97 8.51 -11.00
N PHE A 45 18.02 8.43 -9.66
CA PHE A 45 17.60 7.23 -8.93
C PHE A 45 16.09 7.00 -8.96
N SER A 46 15.31 8.05 -9.19
CA SER A 46 13.84 7.98 -9.30
C SER A 46 13.36 7.01 -10.39
N TYR A 47 14.10 6.80 -11.47
CA TYR A 47 13.78 5.78 -12.49
C TYR A 47 13.82 4.36 -11.91
N VAL A 48 14.80 4.06 -11.06
CA VAL A 48 14.90 2.78 -10.38
C VAL A 48 13.69 2.56 -9.48
N LEU A 49 13.33 3.56 -8.66
CA LEU A 49 12.17 3.49 -7.79
C LEU A 49 10.86 3.25 -8.56
N SER A 50 10.70 3.92 -9.71
CA SER A 50 9.55 3.68 -10.59
C SER A 50 9.52 2.26 -11.14
N GLY A 51 10.66 1.69 -11.51
CA GLY A 51 10.77 0.32 -12.01
C GLY A 51 10.44 -0.74 -10.96
N ILE A 52 10.70 -0.47 -9.68
CA ILE A 52 10.42 -1.41 -8.59
C ILE A 52 9.03 -1.24 -7.96
N LEU A 53 8.22 -0.28 -8.38
CA LEU A 53 6.87 -0.07 -7.84
C LEU A 53 6.00 -1.33 -7.92
N PHE A 54 6.10 -2.08 -9.02
CA PHE A 54 5.35 -3.33 -9.18
C PHE A 54 5.79 -4.40 -8.16
N VAL A 55 7.09 -4.50 -7.91
CA VAL A 55 7.64 -5.43 -6.90
C VAL A 55 7.20 -5.03 -5.49
N TYR A 56 7.18 -3.74 -5.22
CA TYR A 56 6.72 -3.19 -3.96
C TYR A 56 5.25 -3.51 -3.69
N LEU A 57 4.43 -3.46 -4.75
CA LEU A 57 3.02 -3.82 -4.75
C LEU A 57 2.79 -5.31 -4.40
N VAL A 58 3.71 -6.21 -4.75
CA VAL A 58 3.67 -7.63 -4.35
C VAL A 58 4.21 -7.83 -2.94
N ALA A 59 5.28 -7.13 -2.60
CA ALA A 59 5.98 -7.31 -1.33
C ALA A 59 5.15 -6.85 -0.11
N ILE A 60 4.42 -5.74 -0.22
CA ILE A 60 3.62 -5.22 0.90
C ILE A 60 2.47 -6.14 1.31
N PRO A 61 1.65 -6.72 0.42
CA PRO A 61 0.66 -7.72 0.80
C PRO A 61 1.24 -8.90 1.57
N ILE A 62 2.43 -9.37 1.20
CA ILE A 62 3.13 -10.45 1.92
C ILE A 62 3.51 -10.01 3.34
N LEU A 63 3.92 -8.75 3.51
CA LEU A 63 4.23 -8.20 4.83
C LEU A 63 2.96 -8.05 5.69
N THR A 64 1.85 -7.58 5.11
CA THR A 64 0.64 -7.20 5.85
C THR A 64 -0.35 -8.35 6.06
N MET A 65 -0.26 -9.44 5.26
CA MET A 65 -1.22 -10.54 5.28
C MET A 65 -1.42 -11.17 6.66
N ARG A 66 -0.36 -11.23 7.48
CA ARG A 66 -0.37 -11.85 8.81
C ARG A 66 -0.89 -10.94 9.92
N CYS A 67 -0.96 -9.64 9.69
CA CYS A 67 -1.14 -8.62 10.71
C CYS A 67 -2.35 -8.88 11.62
N PHE A 68 -3.52 -9.14 11.05
CA PHE A 68 -4.76 -9.45 11.78
C PHE A 68 -5.30 -10.85 11.46
N ALA A 69 -5.12 -11.35 10.23
CA ALA A 69 -5.65 -12.64 9.82
C ALA A 69 -5.04 -13.81 10.62
N GLU A 70 -3.76 -13.72 10.98
CA GLU A 70 -3.10 -14.74 11.82
C GLU A 70 -3.59 -14.69 13.27
N ASP A 71 -3.78 -13.50 13.84
CA ASP A 71 -4.33 -13.33 15.19
C ASP A 71 -5.75 -13.88 15.29
N LYS A 72 -6.60 -13.62 14.29
CA LYS A 72 -7.96 -14.18 14.21
C LYS A 72 -7.94 -15.70 14.09
N LYS A 73 -7.12 -16.24 13.19
CA LYS A 73 -6.98 -17.67 12.98
C LYS A 73 -6.56 -18.40 14.26
N ASN A 74 -5.64 -17.81 15.01
CA ASN A 74 -5.10 -18.38 16.25
C ASN A 74 -5.94 -18.00 17.49
N LYS A 75 -7.03 -17.22 17.33
CA LYS A 75 -7.88 -16.69 18.40
C LYS A 75 -7.11 -15.85 19.45
N THR A 76 -5.95 -15.31 19.06
CA THR A 76 -5.14 -14.44 19.92
C THR A 76 -5.67 -13.01 19.97
N ASP A 77 -6.54 -12.63 19.03
CA ASP A 77 -7.29 -11.39 19.03
C ASP A 77 -8.15 -11.23 20.29
N GLN A 78 -8.76 -12.31 20.78
CA GLN A 78 -9.58 -12.28 22.01
C GLN A 78 -8.73 -11.89 23.23
N MET A 79 -7.49 -12.40 23.32
CA MET A 79 -6.58 -12.02 24.40
C MET A 79 -6.15 -10.54 24.31
N LEU A 80 -6.00 -10.02 23.10
CA LEU A 80 -5.66 -8.61 22.89
C LEU A 80 -6.83 -7.70 23.26
N LEU A 81 -8.07 -8.12 22.99
CA LEU A 81 -9.29 -7.35 23.28
C LEU A 81 -9.65 -7.36 24.79
N THR A 82 -9.26 -8.40 25.54
CA THR A 82 -9.45 -8.47 26.99
C THR A 82 -8.36 -7.74 27.78
N ALA A 83 -7.25 -7.36 27.13
CA ALA A 83 -6.20 -6.58 27.77
C ALA A 83 -6.66 -5.12 27.98
N PRO A 84 -6.20 -4.42 29.03
CA PRO A 84 -6.55 -3.03 29.30
C PRO A 84 -5.80 -2.07 28.36
N VAL A 85 -6.00 -2.26 27.04
CA VAL A 85 -5.35 -1.47 25.97
C VAL A 85 -6.41 -1.04 24.96
N SER A 86 -6.36 0.20 24.49
CA SER A 86 -7.30 0.69 23.49
C SER A 86 -7.08 0.04 22.11
N LEU A 87 -8.16 -0.17 21.35
CA LEU A 87 -8.08 -0.69 19.98
C LEU A 87 -7.15 0.14 19.08
N PHE A 88 -7.18 1.45 19.28
CA PHE A 88 -6.30 2.36 18.56
C PHE A 88 -4.82 2.10 18.84
N GLU A 89 -4.44 1.80 20.08
CA GLU A 89 -3.06 1.45 20.43
C GLU A 89 -2.61 0.12 19.83
N ILE A 90 -3.53 -0.83 19.68
CA ILE A 90 -3.24 -2.12 19.03
C ILE A 90 -2.97 -1.90 17.55
N VAL A 91 -3.86 -1.20 16.85
CA VAL A 91 -3.73 -0.93 15.41
C VAL A 91 -2.47 -0.11 15.13
N LEU A 92 -2.24 0.99 15.86
CA LEU A 92 -1.04 1.81 15.69
C LEU A 92 0.24 1.06 16.01
N GLY A 93 0.25 0.22 17.05
CA GLY A 93 1.43 -0.58 17.39
C GLY A 93 1.84 -1.53 16.26
N LYS A 94 0.86 -2.21 15.65
CA LYS A 94 1.05 -3.09 14.49
C LYS A 94 1.48 -2.31 13.24
N TYR A 95 0.80 -1.20 12.95
CA TYR A 95 1.12 -0.32 11.82
C TYR A 95 2.57 0.18 11.89
N LEU A 96 2.97 0.76 13.02
CA LEU A 96 4.32 1.28 13.21
C LEU A 96 5.40 0.19 13.11
N ALA A 97 5.12 -1.04 13.51
CA ALA A 97 6.06 -2.15 13.34
C ALA A 97 6.33 -2.42 11.85
N MET A 98 5.29 -2.46 11.01
CA MET A 98 5.45 -2.66 9.56
C MET A 98 6.08 -1.46 8.87
N VAL A 99 5.71 -0.23 9.26
CA VAL A 99 6.36 1.00 8.78
C VAL A 99 7.86 1.00 9.11
N THR A 100 8.25 0.53 10.30
CA THR A 100 9.68 0.41 10.64
C THR A 100 10.41 -0.58 9.76
N ILE A 101 9.79 -1.72 9.42
CA ILE A 101 10.39 -2.72 8.52
C ILE A 101 10.56 -2.14 7.11
N THR A 102 9.59 -1.39 6.60
CA THR A 102 9.68 -0.73 5.29
C THR A 102 10.63 0.47 5.28
N ALA A 103 10.87 1.11 6.43
CA ALA A 103 11.85 2.17 6.55
C ALA A 103 13.30 1.67 6.36
N VAL A 104 13.59 0.41 6.75
CA VAL A 104 14.96 -0.14 6.65
C VAL A 104 15.50 -0.12 5.21
N PRO A 105 14.82 -0.70 4.19
CA PRO A 105 15.29 -0.58 2.81
C PRO A 105 15.34 0.88 2.33
N CYS A 106 14.39 1.73 2.73
CA CYS A 106 14.41 3.14 2.34
C CYS A 106 15.65 3.89 2.89
N VAL A 107 16.11 3.55 4.10
CA VAL A 107 17.36 4.09 4.64
C VAL A 107 18.57 3.62 3.84
N ILE A 108 18.58 2.35 3.41
CA ILE A 108 19.64 1.82 2.53
C ILE A 108 19.63 2.55 1.18
N TYR A 109 18.45 2.89 0.66
CA TYR A 109 18.32 3.62 -0.61
C TYR A 109 18.94 5.01 -0.59
N LEU A 110 19.14 5.64 0.57
CA LEU A 110 19.82 6.93 0.67
C LEU A 110 21.29 6.89 0.21
N ILE A 111 21.89 5.71 0.14
CA ILE A 111 23.28 5.52 -0.30
C ILE A 111 23.38 5.61 -1.84
N PHE A 112 22.37 5.17 -2.59
CA PHE A 112 22.44 5.09 -4.06
C PHE A 112 22.62 6.44 -4.76
N PRO A 113 21.93 7.53 -4.41
CA PRO A 113 22.18 8.86 -4.98
C PRO A 113 23.60 9.38 -4.75
N LEU A 114 24.23 8.98 -3.63
CA LEU A 114 25.62 9.36 -3.34
C LEU A 114 26.59 8.63 -4.27
N ILE A 115 26.32 7.36 -4.61
CA ILE A 115 27.09 6.59 -5.58
C ILE A 115 26.98 7.23 -6.98
N ILE A 116 25.79 7.62 -7.41
CA ILE A 116 25.58 8.31 -8.70
C ILE A 116 26.38 9.61 -8.72
N LYS A 117 26.37 10.37 -7.62
CA LYS A 117 27.15 11.61 -7.52
C LYS A 117 28.66 11.38 -7.65
N ALA A 118 29.17 10.28 -7.12
CA ALA A 118 30.58 9.94 -7.22
C ALA A 118 31.03 9.60 -8.66
N GLN A 119 30.08 9.18 -9.52
CA GLN A 119 30.31 8.81 -10.91
C GLN A 119 30.04 9.94 -11.92
N GLY A 120 29.36 11.02 -11.50
CA GLY A 120 29.02 12.11 -12.41
C GLY A 120 27.98 13.08 -11.86
N THR A 121 27.08 13.54 -12.73
CA THR A 121 26.00 14.45 -12.37
C THR A 121 24.85 13.68 -11.71
N ALA A 122 24.47 14.06 -10.49
CA ALA A 122 23.33 13.54 -9.77
C ALA A 122 22.39 14.65 -9.32
N TYR A 123 21.10 14.41 -9.43
CA TYR A 123 20.06 15.33 -8.95
C TYR A 123 19.59 14.93 -7.56
N ILE A 124 20.49 15.06 -6.56
CA ILE A 124 20.33 14.55 -5.20
C ILE A 124 19.02 14.98 -4.56
N LYS A 125 18.58 16.24 -4.73
CA LYS A 125 17.33 16.74 -4.14
C LYS A 125 16.10 15.98 -4.67
N VAL A 126 16.07 15.69 -5.97
CA VAL A 126 14.99 14.96 -6.62
C VAL A 126 14.97 13.51 -6.15
N ASP A 127 16.15 12.91 -6.07
CA ASP A 127 16.27 11.50 -5.67
C ASP A 127 15.88 11.26 -4.20
N TYR A 128 16.31 12.14 -3.30
CA TYR A 128 15.89 12.04 -1.88
C TYR A 128 14.40 12.29 -1.71
N LEU A 129 13.81 13.23 -2.46
CA LEU A 129 12.38 13.44 -2.46
C LEU A 129 11.63 12.21 -3.00
N ALA A 130 12.14 11.59 -4.07
CA ALA A 130 11.57 10.37 -4.63
C ALA A 130 11.60 9.20 -3.62
N ILE A 131 12.69 9.04 -2.85
CA ILE A 131 12.78 8.03 -1.78
C ILE A 131 11.75 8.29 -0.69
N LEU A 132 11.57 9.56 -0.30
CA LEU A 132 10.57 9.94 0.70
C LEU A 132 9.15 9.64 0.21
N VAL A 133 8.82 10.01 -1.03
CA VAL A 133 7.51 9.72 -1.65
C VAL A 133 7.29 8.20 -1.75
N PHE A 134 8.30 7.43 -2.13
CA PHE A 134 8.25 5.96 -2.16
C PHE A 134 7.96 5.36 -0.77
N PHE A 135 8.59 5.88 0.28
CA PHE A 135 8.31 5.48 1.65
C PHE A 135 6.87 5.83 2.08
N LEU A 136 6.39 7.04 1.78
CA LEU A 136 5.02 7.46 2.08
C LEU A 136 3.98 6.60 1.33
N LEU A 137 4.26 6.26 0.08
CA LEU A 137 3.44 5.32 -0.69
C LEU A 137 3.36 3.96 0.02
N GLY A 138 4.47 3.47 0.54
CA GLY A 138 4.52 2.26 1.36
C GLY A 138 3.65 2.33 2.60
N CYS A 139 3.65 3.46 3.29
CA CYS A 139 2.78 3.69 4.45
C CYS A 139 1.29 3.58 4.07
N VAL A 140 0.89 4.13 2.92
CA VAL A 140 -0.49 4.00 2.40
C VAL A 140 -0.80 2.55 2.04
N TYR A 141 0.08 1.85 1.35
CA TYR A 141 -0.11 0.46 0.97
C TYR A 141 -0.21 -0.47 2.18
N ILE A 142 0.58 -0.22 3.24
CA ILE A 142 0.49 -0.94 4.51
C ILE A 142 -0.91 -0.74 5.14
N SER A 143 -1.44 0.48 5.14
CA SER A 143 -2.77 0.77 5.68
C SER A 143 -3.86 -0.03 4.96
N ILE A 144 -3.81 -0.08 3.63
CA ILE A 144 -4.74 -0.86 2.80
C ILE A 144 -4.60 -2.36 3.10
N GLY A 145 -3.37 -2.87 3.14
CA GLY A 145 -3.09 -4.28 3.44
C GLY A 145 -3.56 -4.70 4.83
N MET A 146 -3.36 -3.85 5.84
CA MET A 146 -3.87 -4.06 7.20
C MET A 146 -5.40 -4.11 7.23
N PHE A 147 -6.06 -3.19 6.52
CA PHE A 147 -7.51 -3.17 6.43
C PHE A 147 -8.04 -4.48 5.84
N VAL A 148 -7.48 -4.94 4.73
CA VAL A 148 -7.88 -6.21 4.10
C VAL A 148 -7.59 -7.41 5.03
N SER A 149 -6.44 -7.42 5.71
CA SER A 149 -6.11 -8.46 6.69
C SER A 149 -7.08 -8.49 7.87
N SER A 150 -7.73 -7.37 8.20
CA SER A 150 -8.74 -7.31 9.26
C SER A 150 -10.09 -7.92 8.85
N LEU A 151 -10.39 -8.06 7.57
CA LEU A 151 -11.67 -8.56 7.06
C LEU A 151 -11.74 -10.10 6.99
N THR A 152 -10.62 -10.81 7.04
CA THR A 152 -10.56 -12.25 6.83
C THR A 152 -9.73 -12.96 7.92
N GLU A 153 -10.03 -14.24 8.16
CA GLU A 153 -9.24 -15.12 9.02
C GLU A 153 -8.18 -15.92 8.25
N SER A 154 -8.29 -15.94 6.92
CA SER A 154 -7.34 -16.64 6.06
C SER A 154 -6.22 -15.70 5.61
N VAL A 155 -4.98 -16.01 5.99
CA VAL A 155 -3.77 -15.27 5.62
C VAL A 155 -3.61 -15.18 4.10
N ILE A 156 -3.96 -16.27 3.37
CA ILE A 156 -3.85 -16.32 1.91
C ILE A 156 -4.87 -15.41 1.25
N ILE A 157 -6.13 -15.43 1.73
CA ILE A 157 -7.18 -14.55 1.21
C ILE A 157 -6.85 -13.08 1.49
N ALA A 158 -6.26 -12.78 2.65
CA ALA A 158 -5.78 -11.45 2.98
C ALA A 158 -4.70 -10.96 2.00
N ALA A 159 -3.74 -11.83 1.66
CA ALA A 159 -2.67 -11.50 0.71
C ALA A 159 -3.22 -11.23 -0.71
N ILE A 160 -4.07 -12.12 -1.21
CA ILE A 160 -4.67 -12.00 -2.56
C ILE A 160 -5.58 -10.77 -2.63
N GLY A 161 -6.39 -10.54 -1.60
CA GLY A 161 -7.29 -9.37 -1.54
C GLY A 161 -6.51 -8.05 -1.49
N ALA A 162 -5.48 -7.96 -0.64
CA ALA A 162 -4.62 -6.79 -0.57
C ALA A 162 -3.90 -6.55 -1.91
N PHE A 163 -3.31 -7.59 -2.50
CA PHE A 163 -2.67 -7.50 -3.82
C PHE A 163 -3.65 -7.02 -4.89
N GLY A 164 -4.87 -7.56 -4.93
CA GLY A 164 -5.90 -7.16 -5.90
C GLY A 164 -6.26 -5.68 -5.79
N ILE A 165 -6.46 -5.16 -4.57
CA ILE A 165 -6.77 -3.75 -4.36
C ILE A 165 -5.57 -2.86 -4.75
N LEU A 166 -4.36 -3.23 -4.35
CA LEU A 166 -3.16 -2.48 -4.70
C LEU A 166 -2.89 -2.53 -6.22
N LEU A 167 -3.13 -3.65 -6.87
CA LEU A 167 -3.01 -3.79 -8.32
C LEU A 167 -4.01 -2.88 -9.05
N LEU A 168 -5.26 -2.81 -8.58
CA LEU A 168 -6.26 -1.89 -9.12
C LEU A 168 -5.81 -0.43 -8.99
N THR A 169 -5.25 -0.03 -7.84
CA THR A 169 -4.71 1.33 -7.67
C THR A 169 -3.53 1.62 -8.58
N TYR A 170 -2.66 0.64 -8.81
CA TYR A 170 -1.53 0.77 -9.72
C TYR A 170 -1.96 0.88 -11.20
N LEU A 171 -2.91 0.06 -11.63
CA LEU A 171 -3.43 0.07 -12.99
C LEU A 171 -4.42 1.21 -13.25
N TRP A 172 -4.82 1.95 -12.22
CA TRP A 172 -5.85 2.99 -12.33
C TRP A 172 -5.55 4.02 -13.42
N SER A 173 -4.33 4.51 -13.48
CA SER A 173 -3.89 5.44 -14.52
C SER A 173 -4.00 4.85 -15.93
N GLY A 174 -3.68 3.57 -16.08
CA GLY A 174 -3.84 2.84 -17.35
C GLY A 174 -5.31 2.68 -17.72
N ILE A 175 -6.17 2.33 -16.75
CA ILE A 175 -7.62 2.18 -16.97
C ILE A 175 -8.23 3.50 -17.41
N LEU A 176 -7.84 4.61 -16.80
CA LEU A 176 -8.32 5.95 -17.19
C LEU A 176 -7.99 6.31 -18.65
N ASN A 177 -6.90 5.81 -19.21
CA ASN A 177 -6.55 6.04 -20.62
C ASN A 177 -7.49 5.32 -21.60
N PHE A 178 -8.24 4.30 -21.16
CA PHE A 178 -9.26 3.63 -21.96
C PHE A 178 -10.61 4.34 -21.90
N ILE A 179 -10.81 5.25 -20.94
CA ILE A 179 -12.05 6.02 -20.84
C ILE A 179 -11.96 7.18 -21.83
N PRO A 180 -12.96 7.34 -22.73
CA PRO A 180 -12.96 8.43 -23.69
C PRO A 180 -12.88 9.78 -22.95
N SER A 181 -12.13 10.72 -23.50
CA SER A 181 -11.94 12.07 -22.93
C SER A 181 -13.22 12.95 -22.96
N ALA A 182 -14.32 12.42 -23.49
CA ALA A 182 -15.61 13.11 -23.48
C ALA A 182 -16.19 13.21 -22.06
N ALA A 183 -16.56 14.40 -21.63
CA ALA A 183 -17.07 14.67 -20.28
C ALA A 183 -18.24 13.74 -19.85
N TRP A 184 -19.16 13.44 -20.79
CA TRP A 184 -20.27 12.52 -20.55
C TRP A 184 -19.82 11.07 -20.28
N ALA A 185 -18.76 10.59 -20.95
CA ALA A 185 -18.26 9.23 -20.77
C ALA A 185 -17.53 9.08 -19.42
N ASN A 186 -16.80 10.11 -18.98
CA ASN A 186 -16.17 10.16 -17.66
C ASN A 186 -17.24 10.17 -16.56
N ALA A 187 -18.27 11.00 -16.70
CA ALA A 187 -19.37 11.05 -15.74
C ALA A 187 -20.10 9.69 -15.63
N LEU A 188 -20.34 9.01 -16.78
CA LEU A 188 -20.92 7.66 -16.81
C LEU A 188 -20.03 6.62 -16.14
N ALA A 189 -18.72 6.62 -16.40
CA ALA A 189 -17.78 5.68 -15.81
C ALA A 189 -17.72 5.83 -14.28
N VAL A 190 -17.64 7.08 -13.80
CA VAL A 190 -17.65 7.38 -12.35
C VAL A 190 -18.99 6.97 -11.73
N ALA A 191 -20.12 7.26 -12.39
CA ALA A 191 -21.45 6.85 -11.92
C ALA A 191 -21.54 5.32 -11.77
N VAL A 192 -21.12 4.56 -12.77
CA VAL A 192 -21.14 3.07 -12.73
C VAL A 192 -20.27 2.52 -11.61
N LEU A 193 -19.06 3.03 -11.41
CA LEU A 193 -18.17 2.58 -10.34
C LEU A 193 -18.77 2.87 -8.95
N LEU A 194 -19.30 4.06 -8.76
CA LEU A 194 -19.90 4.44 -7.48
C LEU A 194 -21.20 3.67 -7.21
N THR A 195 -22.05 3.43 -8.21
CA THR A 195 -23.27 2.59 -8.04
C THR A 195 -22.91 1.15 -7.68
N LEU A 196 -21.82 0.58 -8.23
CA LEU A 196 -21.34 -0.75 -7.82
C LEU A 196 -20.91 -0.77 -6.34
N VAL A 197 -20.24 0.29 -5.86
CA VAL A 197 -19.90 0.42 -4.44
C VAL A 197 -21.14 0.52 -3.57
N VAL A 198 -22.14 1.31 -3.98
CA VAL A 198 -23.42 1.43 -3.24
C VAL A 198 -24.16 0.08 -3.20
N LEU A 199 -24.18 -0.67 -4.29
CA LEU A 199 -24.77 -2.01 -4.34
C LEU A 199 -24.02 -2.99 -3.42
N ALA A 200 -22.69 -2.91 -3.36
CA ALA A 200 -21.90 -3.73 -2.44
C ALA A 200 -22.22 -3.39 -0.97
N VAL A 201 -22.32 -2.10 -0.62
CA VAL A 201 -22.70 -1.64 0.71
C VAL A 201 -24.13 -2.07 1.04
N TRP A 202 -25.05 -2.00 0.09
CA TRP A 202 -26.43 -2.47 0.29
C TRP A 202 -26.48 -3.98 0.59
N ASN A 203 -25.74 -4.79 -0.16
CA ASN A 203 -25.66 -6.22 0.11
C ASN A 203 -25.11 -6.55 1.50
N MET A 204 -24.19 -5.71 2.03
CA MET A 204 -23.60 -5.90 3.34
C MET A 204 -24.51 -5.40 4.48
N THR A 205 -25.16 -4.24 4.32
CA THR A 205 -25.91 -3.56 5.40
C THR A 205 -27.41 -3.85 5.36
N LYS A 206 -27.96 -4.21 4.19
CA LYS A 206 -29.39 -4.37 3.90
C LYS A 206 -30.26 -3.19 4.35
N ASN A 207 -29.66 -2.02 4.54
CA ASN A 207 -30.33 -0.82 5.04
C ASN A 207 -30.59 0.14 3.88
N VAL A 208 -31.87 0.22 3.49
CA VAL A 208 -32.34 1.02 2.34
C VAL A 208 -32.05 2.52 2.50
N VAL A 209 -32.05 3.03 3.74
CA VAL A 209 -31.82 4.46 4.00
C VAL A 209 -30.36 4.84 3.73
N ILE A 210 -29.40 4.01 4.16
CA ILE A 210 -27.95 4.27 3.96
C ILE A 210 -27.61 4.20 2.48
N SER A 211 -28.13 3.19 1.76
CA SER A 211 -27.90 3.06 0.32
C SER A 211 -28.53 4.19 -0.48
N GLY A 212 -29.74 4.65 -0.11
CA GLY A 212 -30.41 5.76 -0.77
C GLY A 212 -29.67 7.10 -0.60
N VAL A 213 -29.14 7.38 0.59
CA VAL A 213 -28.34 8.59 0.84
C VAL A 213 -27.02 8.55 0.06
N LEU A 214 -26.36 7.38 0.01
CA LEU A 214 -25.13 7.21 -0.78
C LEU A 214 -25.40 7.38 -2.29
N GLU A 215 -26.53 6.88 -2.80
CA GLU A 215 -26.90 7.00 -4.20
C GLU A 215 -27.19 8.46 -4.59
N LEU A 216 -27.81 9.25 -3.71
CA LEU A 216 -28.00 10.69 -3.89
C LEU A 216 -26.67 11.46 -3.94
N ILE A 217 -25.70 11.09 -3.10
CA ILE A 217 -24.36 11.68 -3.11
C ILE A 217 -23.62 11.34 -4.42
N VAL A 218 -23.78 10.12 -4.91
CA VAL A 218 -23.22 9.68 -6.19
C VAL A 218 -23.79 10.48 -7.35
N LEU A 219 -25.12 10.65 -7.40
CA LEU A 219 -25.78 11.43 -8.45
C LEU A 219 -25.37 12.91 -8.41
N ALA A 220 -25.27 13.50 -7.22
CA ALA A 220 -24.79 14.87 -7.07
C ALA A 220 -23.33 15.02 -7.51
N GLY A 221 -22.46 14.07 -7.15
CA GLY A 221 -21.05 14.05 -7.56
C GLY A 221 -20.87 13.90 -9.06
N THR A 222 -21.66 13.04 -9.72
CA THR A 222 -21.60 12.84 -11.19
C THR A 222 -22.12 14.06 -11.95
N LEU A 223 -23.12 14.77 -11.44
CA LEU A 223 -23.55 16.04 -12.00
C LEU A 223 -22.47 17.12 -11.92
N ILE A 224 -21.76 17.21 -10.80
CA ILE A 224 -20.65 18.16 -10.64
C ILE A 224 -19.52 17.84 -11.64
N THR A 225 -19.12 16.57 -11.80
CA THR A 225 -18.08 16.16 -12.75
C THR A 225 -18.49 16.34 -14.23
N TYR A 226 -19.79 16.44 -14.52
CA TYR A 226 -20.28 16.74 -15.87
C TYR A 226 -20.20 18.23 -16.21
N PHE A 227 -20.37 19.11 -15.21
CA PHE A 227 -20.37 20.57 -15.42
C PHE A 227 -19.01 21.24 -15.19
N VAL A 228 -18.03 20.57 -14.58
CA VAL A 228 -16.65 21.02 -14.42
C VAL A 228 -15.77 20.42 -15.50
#